data_63f9f16c54de08aadbf1f54d5dc82e5e
#
_entry.id   63f9f16c54de08aadbf1f54d5dc82e5e
#
_cell.length_a   1.000
_cell.length_b   1.000
_cell.length_c   1.000
_cell.angle_alpha   90.00
_cell.angle_beta   90.00
_cell.angle_gamma   90.00
#
_symmetry.space_group_name_H-M   'P 1'
#
loop_
_entity.id
_entity.type
_entity.pdbx_description
1 polymer ?
#
loop_
_entity_poly.entity_id
_entity_poly.type
_entity_poly.pdbx_seq_one_letter_code
_entity_poly.pdbx_strand_id
1 'polypeptide(L)'
;MSDILHRILSVKKTEIEDARRKQSFAALQAQVEGDIGIRNNRRHFEGALRAKLAEGVSAVIAEVKKASPSKGIIRELFYPAEIAASYEKYGAACLSVLTDKEFFKGDPGYLIEAKRACTLPVLRKDFMIDPYQVYEAAAWGADCILLIVATLEDSQMAELEACASGLGMNVLVEVHNAEELERALQLETALLGINNRDL
;
A
#
# COMPACT_ATOMS: atom_id res chain seq x y z
N MET A 1 -11.76 7.60 16.75
CA MET A 1 -10.50 7.82 15.96
C MET A 1 -9.51 8.56 16.86
N SER A 2 -8.25 8.13 16.94
CA SER A 2 -7.22 8.76 17.80
C SER A 2 -6.75 10.12 17.25
N ASP A 3 -6.18 10.97 18.12
CA ASP A 3 -5.65 12.30 17.72
C ASP A 3 -4.54 12.17 16.66
N ILE A 4 -3.70 11.13 16.76
CA ILE A 4 -2.63 10.91 15.79
C ILE A 4 -3.19 10.58 14.41
N LEU A 5 -4.25 9.78 14.33
CA LEU A 5 -4.87 9.40 13.07
C LEU A 5 -5.54 10.60 12.39
N HIS A 6 -6.24 11.46 13.14
CA HIS A 6 -6.77 12.72 12.62
C HIS A 6 -5.68 13.62 12.03
N ARG A 7 -4.54 13.72 12.74
CA ARG A 7 -3.40 14.49 12.26
C ARG A 7 -2.82 13.90 10.97
N ILE A 8 -2.66 12.56 10.90
CA ILE A 8 -2.19 11.87 9.69
C ILE A 8 -3.11 12.18 8.51
N LEU A 9 -4.43 12.05 8.67
CA LEU A 9 -5.40 12.31 7.60
C LEU A 9 -5.40 13.77 7.15
N SER A 10 -5.20 14.72 8.07
CA SER A 10 -5.06 16.14 7.73
C SER A 10 -3.83 16.39 6.85
N VAL A 11 -2.69 15.80 7.21
CA VAL A 11 -1.45 15.89 6.42
C VAL A 11 -1.65 15.26 5.04
N LYS A 12 -2.29 14.07 4.96
CA LYS A 12 -2.56 13.41 3.67
C LYS A 12 -3.42 14.26 2.74
N LYS A 13 -4.43 14.94 3.25
CA LYS A 13 -5.23 15.89 2.43
C LYS A 13 -4.35 16.97 1.80
N THR A 14 -3.46 17.56 2.59
CA THR A 14 -2.52 18.58 2.10
C THR A 14 -1.53 18.00 1.08
N GLU A 15 -0.98 16.81 1.34
CA GLU A 15 -0.08 16.14 0.40
C GLU A 15 -0.75 15.87 -0.97
N ILE A 16 -2.02 15.42 -0.95
CA ILE A 16 -2.80 15.17 -2.17
C ILE A 16 -3.07 16.49 -2.92
N GLU A 17 -3.44 17.57 -2.21
CA GLU A 17 -3.64 18.89 -2.83
C GLU A 17 -2.36 19.40 -3.48
N ASP A 18 -1.22 19.27 -2.82
CA ASP A 18 0.08 19.68 -3.35
C ASP A 18 0.51 18.81 -4.55
N ALA A 19 0.24 17.52 -4.51
CA ALA A 19 0.49 16.62 -5.63
C ALA A 19 -0.39 16.98 -6.84
N ARG A 20 -1.67 17.27 -6.64
CA ARG A 20 -2.60 17.69 -7.69
C ARG A 20 -2.22 19.04 -8.33
N ARG A 21 -1.58 19.96 -7.57
CA ARG A 21 -1.04 21.21 -8.13
C ARG A 21 0.13 20.97 -9.07
N LYS A 22 0.95 19.93 -8.78
CA LYS A 22 2.11 19.56 -9.62
C LYS A 22 1.70 18.77 -10.85
N GLN A 23 0.76 17.86 -10.69
CA GLN A 23 0.20 17.04 -11.76
C GLN A 23 -1.30 16.86 -11.53
N SER A 24 -2.12 17.36 -12.45
CA SER A 24 -3.57 17.22 -12.33
C SER A 24 -3.99 15.75 -12.35
N PHE A 25 -5.14 15.43 -11.74
CA PHE A 25 -5.65 14.05 -11.73
C PHE A 25 -5.82 13.50 -13.15
N ALA A 26 -6.39 14.29 -14.07
CA ALA A 26 -6.54 13.89 -15.46
C ALA A 26 -5.21 13.59 -16.17
N ALA A 27 -4.15 14.35 -15.87
CA ALA A 27 -2.82 14.09 -16.42
C ALA A 27 -2.19 12.82 -15.86
N LEU A 28 -2.33 12.57 -14.56
CA LEU A 28 -1.86 11.34 -13.92
C LEU A 28 -2.63 10.12 -14.43
N GLN A 29 -3.95 10.23 -14.57
CA GLN A 29 -4.81 9.19 -15.13
C GLN A 29 -4.40 8.85 -16.56
N ALA A 30 -4.27 9.85 -17.43
CA ALA A 30 -3.84 9.65 -18.81
C ALA A 30 -2.45 8.98 -18.90
N GLN A 31 -1.51 9.35 -18.01
CA GLN A 31 -0.19 8.72 -17.93
C GLN A 31 -0.31 7.23 -17.57
N VAL A 32 -1.06 6.90 -16.53
CA VAL A 32 -1.17 5.52 -16.03
C VAL A 32 -1.93 4.63 -17.02
N GLU A 33 -3.03 5.12 -17.58
CA GLU A 33 -3.86 4.36 -18.51
C GLU A 33 -3.20 4.22 -19.90
N GLY A 34 -2.40 5.20 -20.29
CA GLY A 34 -1.66 5.20 -21.57
C GLY A 34 -0.37 4.36 -21.53
N ASP A 35 0.17 4.05 -20.37
CA ASP A 35 1.42 3.29 -20.23
C ASP A 35 1.14 1.78 -20.07
N ILE A 36 1.26 1.06 -21.20
CA ILE A 36 1.13 -0.41 -21.22
C ILE A 36 2.16 -1.07 -20.30
N GLY A 37 3.34 -0.47 -20.10
CA GLY A 37 4.38 -0.98 -19.22
C GLY A 37 3.93 -1.06 -17.77
N ILE A 38 3.14 -0.11 -17.29
CA ILE A 38 2.59 -0.11 -15.92
C ILE A 38 1.70 -1.35 -15.72
N ARG A 39 0.83 -1.67 -16.69
CA ARG A 39 -0.04 -2.85 -16.61
C ARG A 39 0.74 -4.16 -16.74
N ASN A 40 1.66 -4.25 -17.69
CA ASN A 40 2.43 -5.47 -17.96
C ASN A 40 3.41 -5.84 -16.83
N ASN A 41 3.86 -4.86 -16.05
CA ASN A 41 4.74 -5.08 -14.90
C ASN A 41 4.00 -5.37 -13.59
N ARG A 42 2.66 -5.49 -13.63
CA ARG A 42 1.85 -5.82 -12.46
C ARG A 42 2.12 -7.26 -12.01
N ARG A 43 2.38 -7.43 -10.73
CA ARG A 43 2.56 -8.74 -10.10
C ARG A 43 1.34 -9.08 -9.26
N HIS A 44 0.92 -10.34 -9.27
CA HIS A 44 -0.32 -10.73 -8.60
C HIS A 44 -0.08 -10.94 -7.10
N PHE A 45 -0.42 -9.93 -6.28
CA PHE A 45 -0.12 -9.92 -4.84
C PHE A 45 -0.84 -11.06 -4.09
N GLU A 46 -2.14 -11.21 -4.28
CA GLU A 46 -2.92 -12.30 -3.71
C GLU A 46 -2.43 -13.67 -4.20
N GLY A 47 -2.14 -13.78 -5.49
CA GLY A 47 -1.64 -15.02 -6.08
C GLY A 47 -0.32 -15.50 -5.47
N ALA A 48 0.59 -14.56 -5.15
CA ALA A 48 1.85 -14.90 -4.49
C ALA A 48 1.64 -15.42 -3.07
N LEU A 49 0.68 -14.86 -2.32
CA LEU A 49 0.31 -15.36 -0.99
C LEU A 49 -0.31 -16.77 -1.09
N ARG A 50 -1.26 -16.97 -2.02
CA ARG A 50 -1.91 -18.27 -2.24
C ARG A 50 -0.92 -19.35 -2.68
N ALA A 51 0.06 -19.00 -3.52
CA ALA A 51 1.11 -19.93 -3.94
C ALA A 51 1.90 -20.47 -2.75
N LYS A 52 2.34 -19.61 -1.82
CA LYS A 52 3.03 -20.04 -0.60
C LYS A 52 2.18 -20.94 0.29
N LEU A 53 0.91 -20.61 0.46
CA LEU A 53 -0.02 -21.45 1.22
C LEU A 53 -0.23 -22.82 0.56
N ALA A 54 -0.28 -22.89 -0.77
CA ALA A 54 -0.39 -24.15 -1.50
C ALA A 54 0.86 -25.02 -1.37
N GLU A 55 2.04 -24.43 -1.15
CA GLU A 55 3.29 -25.14 -0.83
C GLU A 55 3.31 -25.66 0.64
N GLY A 56 2.29 -25.34 1.44
CA GLY A 56 2.23 -25.72 2.87
C GLY A 56 3.12 -24.87 3.78
N VAL A 57 3.58 -23.70 3.31
CA VAL A 57 4.41 -22.77 4.08
C VAL A 57 3.68 -21.46 4.36
N SER A 58 4.14 -20.74 5.38
CA SER A 58 3.56 -19.44 5.73
C SER A 58 3.82 -18.42 4.63
N ALA A 59 2.77 -17.68 4.22
CA ALA A 59 2.87 -16.58 3.30
C ALA A 59 3.17 -15.28 4.06
N VAL A 60 4.41 -14.80 3.98
CA VAL A 60 4.88 -13.62 4.70
C VAL A 60 4.84 -12.39 3.81
N ILE A 61 4.16 -11.33 4.27
CA ILE A 61 4.29 -9.97 3.73
C ILE A 61 5.36 -9.27 4.55
N ALA A 62 6.54 -9.07 3.97
CA ALA A 62 7.69 -8.48 4.66
C ALA A 62 7.68 -6.95 4.56
N GLU A 63 7.77 -6.26 5.70
CA GLU A 63 7.66 -4.81 5.76
C GLU A 63 9.02 -4.10 5.64
N VAL A 64 9.12 -3.17 4.68
CA VAL A 64 10.25 -2.27 4.45
C VAL A 64 9.92 -0.92 5.12
N LYS A 65 10.41 -0.72 6.35
CA LYS A 65 10.08 0.43 7.19
C LYS A 65 11.31 1.05 7.85
N LYS A 66 11.49 2.37 7.66
CA LYS A 66 12.60 3.15 8.21
C LYS A 66 12.33 3.62 9.64
N ALA A 67 11.12 4.10 9.88
CA ALA A 67 10.72 4.69 11.15
C ALA A 67 9.23 4.44 11.46
N SER A 68 8.82 4.66 12.69
CA SER A 68 7.41 4.70 13.09
C SER A 68 7.19 5.77 14.18
N PRO A 69 5.96 6.32 14.32
CA PRO A 69 5.64 7.31 15.36
C PRO A 69 5.98 6.85 16.77
N SER A 70 5.77 5.57 17.06
CA SER A 70 5.96 5.00 18.41
C SER A 70 7.40 4.63 18.75
N LYS A 71 8.26 4.38 17.74
CA LYS A 71 9.64 3.90 17.94
C LYS A 71 10.70 4.82 17.37
N GLY A 72 10.32 5.91 16.69
CA GLY A 72 11.26 6.77 15.98
C GLY A 72 11.97 6.02 14.84
N ILE A 73 13.25 6.32 14.62
CA ILE A 73 14.05 5.66 13.57
C ILE A 73 14.36 4.22 14.03
N ILE A 74 13.94 3.25 13.19
CA ILE A 74 14.18 1.82 13.42
C ILE A 74 15.47 1.38 12.72
N ARG A 75 15.77 1.99 11.55
CA ARG A 75 16.99 1.74 10.77
C ARG A 75 17.60 3.06 10.32
N GLU A 76 18.82 3.36 10.78
CA GLU A 76 19.57 4.52 10.34
C GLU A 76 20.08 4.34 8.91
N LEU A 77 20.80 3.23 8.67
CA LEU A 77 21.21 2.83 7.32
C LEU A 77 20.07 2.07 6.66
N PHE A 78 19.42 2.71 5.71
CA PHE A 78 18.21 2.21 5.10
C PHE A 78 18.36 2.11 3.57
N TYR A 79 18.50 0.88 3.09
CA TYR A 79 18.71 0.53 1.70
C TYR A 79 17.55 -0.35 1.22
N PRO A 80 16.45 0.21 0.68
CA PRO A 80 15.25 -0.54 0.30
C PRO A 80 15.51 -1.68 -0.67
N ALA A 81 16.39 -1.47 -1.64
CA ALA A 81 16.78 -2.48 -2.61
C ALA A 81 17.42 -3.73 -1.96
N GLU A 82 18.37 -3.52 -1.05
CA GLU A 82 19.05 -4.61 -0.34
C GLU A 82 18.10 -5.36 0.60
N ILE A 83 17.21 -4.62 1.27
CA ILE A 83 16.20 -5.18 2.15
C ILE A 83 15.23 -6.05 1.35
N ALA A 84 14.75 -5.56 0.20
CA ALA A 84 13.83 -6.27 -0.67
C ALA A 84 14.45 -7.58 -1.21
N ALA A 85 15.68 -7.51 -1.72
CA ALA A 85 16.42 -8.69 -2.20
C ALA A 85 16.67 -9.71 -1.07
N SER A 86 16.95 -9.24 0.14
CA SER A 86 17.10 -10.11 1.31
C SER A 86 15.79 -10.81 1.65
N TYR A 87 14.67 -10.10 1.69
CA TYR A 87 13.37 -10.70 1.98
C TYR A 87 12.96 -11.74 0.94
N GLU A 88 13.20 -11.48 -0.36
CA GLU A 88 12.99 -12.46 -1.42
C GLU A 88 13.84 -13.71 -1.20
N LYS A 89 15.15 -13.52 -0.96
CA LYS A 89 16.11 -14.62 -0.71
C LYS A 89 15.67 -15.52 0.44
N TYR A 90 15.05 -14.95 1.48
CA TYR A 90 14.59 -15.69 2.65
C TYR A 90 13.10 -16.09 2.59
N GLY A 91 12.49 -16.03 1.40
CA GLY A 91 11.22 -16.67 1.11
C GLY A 91 9.97 -15.87 1.44
N ALA A 92 10.07 -14.55 1.61
CA ALA A 92 8.87 -13.69 1.68
C ALA A 92 7.99 -13.90 0.43
N ALA A 93 6.68 -13.82 0.60
CA ALA A 93 5.73 -13.90 -0.50
C ALA A 93 5.53 -12.55 -1.18
N CYS A 94 5.47 -11.48 -0.40
CA CYS A 94 5.22 -10.12 -0.84
C CYS A 94 6.00 -9.13 0.02
N LEU A 95 6.08 -7.88 -0.46
CA LEU A 95 6.61 -6.75 0.29
C LEU A 95 5.50 -5.77 0.66
N SER A 96 5.68 -5.09 1.80
CA SER A 96 4.92 -3.90 2.21
C SER A 96 5.90 -2.76 2.39
N VAL A 97 5.79 -1.68 1.60
CA VAL A 97 6.75 -0.57 1.61
C VAL A 97 6.07 0.71 2.07
N LEU A 98 6.59 1.31 3.15
CA LEU A 98 6.10 2.57 3.70
C LEU A 98 6.42 3.72 2.73
N THR A 99 5.38 4.45 2.31
CA THR A 99 5.52 5.65 1.48
C THR A 99 5.14 6.94 2.21
N ASP A 100 4.54 6.85 3.41
CA ASP A 100 4.25 8.00 4.25
C ASP A 100 5.52 8.70 4.71
N LYS A 101 5.66 10.00 4.38
CA LYS A 101 6.87 10.77 4.61
C LYS A 101 6.97 11.31 6.03
N GLU A 102 5.91 11.94 6.52
CA GLU A 102 5.96 12.69 7.78
C GLU A 102 6.09 11.76 8.99
N PHE A 103 5.26 10.75 9.08
CA PHE A 103 5.13 9.92 10.27
C PHE A 103 6.00 8.67 10.25
N PHE A 104 6.25 8.10 9.06
CA PHE A 104 7.02 6.85 8.93
C PHE A 104 8.35 7.01 8.23
N LYS A 105 8.72 8.25 7.83
CA LYS A 105 9.95 8.54 7.06
C LYS A 105 10.06 7.67 5.81
N GLY A 106 8.89 7.32 5.23
CA GLY A 106 8.76 6.62 3.96
C GLY A 106 9.04 7.53 2.76
N ASP A 107 9.14 6.93 1.60
CA ASP A 107 9.30 7.66 0.33
C ASP A 107 8.80 6.80 -0.84
N PRO A 108 8.13 7.38 -1.86
CA PRO A 108 7.79 6.66 -3.09
C PRO A 108 9.00 6.00 -3.77
N GLY A 109 10.17 6.63 -3.69
CA GLY A 109 11.43 6.09 -4.19
C GLY A 109 11.77 4.73 -3.58
N TYR A 110 11.47 4.52 -2.29
CA TYR A 110 11.73 3.25 -1.61
C TYR A 110 10.89 2.11 -2.21
N LEU A 111 9.63 2.39 -2.58
CA LEU A 111 8.79 1.42 -3.26
C LEU A 111 9.34 1.07 -4.64
N ILE A 112 9.74 2.08 -5.40
CA ILE A 112 10.32 1.90 -6.75
C ILE A 112 11.63 1.10 -6.68
N GLU A 113 12.51 1.42 -5.72
CA GLU A 113 13.78 0.70 -5.50
C GLU A 113 13.54 -0.76 -5.11
N ALA A 114 12.64 -1.01 -4.13
CA ALA A 114 12.29 -2.36 -3.69
C ALA A 114 11.69 -3.19 -4.83
N LYS A 115 10.76 -2.61 -5.60
CA LYS A 115 10.13 -3.25 -6.76
C LYS A 115 11.14 -3.66 -7.84
N ARG A 116 12.17 -2.84 -8.08
CA ARG A 116 13.24 -3.12 -9.06
C ARG A 116 14.23 -4.17 -8.60
N ALA A 117 14.45 -4.29 -7.30
CA ALA A 117 15.46 -5.15 -6.71
C ALA A 117 15.05 -6.61 -6.54
N CYS A 118 13.76 -6.94 -6.68
CA CYS A 118 13.24 -8.29 -6.49
C CYS A 118 12.06 -8.57 -7.43
N THR A 119 11.58 -9.82 -7.44
CA THR A 119 10.40 -10.24 -8.21
C THR A 119 9.12 -10.25 -7.38
N LEU A 120 9.19 -9.98 -6.06
CA LEU A 120 8.04 -10.01 -5.17
C LEU A 120 7.01 -8.91 -5.49
N PRO A 121 5.70 -9.19 -5.38
CA PRO A 121 4.68 -8.16 -5.43
C PRO A 121 4.82 -7.17 -4.27
N VAL A 122 4.50 -5.90 -4.53
CA VAL A 122 4.72 -4.80 -3.58
C VAL A 122 3.41 -4.09 -3.24
N LEU A 123 3.11 -3.99 -1.95
CA LEU A 123 2.06 -3.19 -1.37
C LEU A 123 2.58 -1.77 -1.09
N ARG A 124 1.87 -0.73 -1.55
CA ARG A 124 2.02 0.64 -1.04
C ARG A 124 1.39 0.74 0.35
N LYS A 125 2.21 0.82 1.38
CA LYS A 125 1.76 1.03 2.77
C LYS A 125 1.68 2.52 3.05
N ASP A 126 0.46 3.05 3.00
CA ASP A 126 0.15 4.47 3.18
C ASP A 126 -1.31 4.61 3.66
N PHE A 127 -1.73 5.82 4.03
CA PHE A 127 -3.11 6.16 4.35
C PHE A 127 -3.81 6.62 3.07
N MET A 128 -4.55 5.71 2.44
CA MET A 128 -5.24 5.95 1.18
C MET A 128 -6.63 6.53 1.46
N ILE A 129 -6.89 7.75 0.97
CA ILE A 129 -8.15 8.47 1.20
C ILE A 129 -8.74 9.09 -0.08
N ASP A 130 -8.06 8.96 -1.21
CA ASP A 130 -8.43 9.61 -2.46
C ASP A 130 -7.98 8.78 -3.67
N PRO A 131 -8.79 8.66 -4.74
CA PRO A 131 -8.41 7.98 -5.97
C PRO A 131 -7.10 8.46 -6.60
N TYR A 132 -6.72 9.71 -6.39
CA TYR A 132 -5.44 10.26 -6.83
C TYR A 132 -4.27 9.40 -6.35
N GLN A 133 -4.29 9.00 -5.06
CA GLN A 133 -3.23 8.17 -4.47
C GLN A 133 -3.20 6.75 -5.07
N VAL A 134 -4.35 6.22 -5.52
CA VAL A 134 -4.42 4.93 -6.20
C VAL A 134 -3.69 4.99 -7.54
N TYR A 135 -3.90 6.06 -8.31
CA TYR A 135 -3.17 6.29 -9.56
C TYR A 135 -1.68 6.57 -9.31
N GLU A 136 -1.30 7.30 -8.26
CA GLU A 136 0.11 7.42 -7.87
C GLU A 136 0.73 6.05 -7.56
N ALA A 137 0.04 5.20 -6.78
CA ALA A 137 0.51 3.85 -6.48
C ALA A 137 0.76 3.04 -7.75
N ALA A 138 -0.15 3.13 -8.72
CA ALA A 138 0.00 2.50 -10.02
C ALA A 138 1.21 3.03 -10.79
N ALA A 139 1.40 4.35 -10.83
CA ALA A 139 2.53 5.01 -11.48
C ALA A 139 3.88 4.63 -10.87
N TRP A 140 3.94 4.42 -9.56
CA TRP A 140 5.15 3.97 -8.85
C TRP A 140 5.41 2.46 -8.96
N GLY A 141 4.45 1.70 -9.52
CA GLY A 141 4.56 0.26 -9.75
C GLY A 141 4.11 -0.61 -8.57
N ALA A 142 3.30 -0.09 -7.65
CA ALA A 142 2.67 -0.90 -6.62
C ALA A 142 1.74 -1.95 -7.23
N ASP A 143 1.67 -3.12 -6.64
CA ASP A 143 0.80 -4.24 -7.04
C ASP A 143 -0.44 -4.35 -6.15
N CYS A 144 -0.39 -3.73 -5.01
CA CYS A 144 -1.44 -3.72 -4.01
C CYS A 144 -1.48 -2.38 -3.28
N ILE A 145 -2.66 -1.97 -2.85
CA ILE A 145 -2.86 -0.84 -1.94
C ILE A 145 -3.43 -1.30 -0.61
N LEU A 146 -3.33 -0.44 0.40
CA LEU A 146 -3.91 -0.64 1.72
C LEU A 146 -5.13 0.26 1.89
N LEU A 147 -6.26 -0.31 2.32
CA LEU A 147 -7.40 0.44 2.84
C LEU A 147 -7.53 0.18 4.34
N ILE A 148 -7.55 1.23 5.14
CA ILE A 148 -7.71 1.15 6.60
C ILE A 148 -9.14 1.56 6.94
N VAL A 149 -9.97 0.63 7.38
CA VAL A 149 -11.41 0.84 7.60
C VAL A 149 -11.68 1.99 8.59
N ALA A 150 -10.86 2.12 9.62
CA ALA A 150 -10.96 3.19 10.61
C ALA A 150 -10.84 4.62 10.01
N THR A 151 -10.31 4.77 8.80
CA THR A 151 -10.04 6.06 8.16
C THR A 151 -10.98 6.41 7.02
N LEU A 152 -11.88 5.52 6.65
CA LEU A 152 -12.69 5.61 5.43
C LEU A 152 -14.18 5.39 5.72
N GLU A 153 -15.02 6.08 4.98
CA GLU A 153 -16.43 5.76 4.87
C GLU A 153 -16.64 4.58 3.89
N ASP A 154 -17.76 3.87 3.99
CA ASP A 154 -18.01 2.68 3.17
C ASP A 154 -18.00 2.99 1.66
N SER A 155 -18.60 4.11 1.27
CA SER A 155 -18.60 4.56 -0.13
C SER A 155 -17.19 4.88 -0.64
N GLN A 156 -16.32 5.44 0.22
CA GLN A 156 -14.94 5.71 -0.16
C GLN A 156 -14.13 4.41 -0.31
N MET A 157 -14.34 3.44 0.58
CA MET A 157 -13.69 2.13 0.46
C MET A 157 -14.06 1.45 -0.87
N ALA A 158 -15.35 1.42 -1.21
CA ALA A 158 -15.82 0.84 -2.46
C ALA A 158 -15.26 1.56 -3.69
N GLU A 159 -15.19 2.91 -3.67
CA GLU A 159 -14.60 3.70 -4.75
C GLU A 159 -13.12 3.41 -4.94
N LEU A 160 -12.35 3.38 -3.85
CA LEU A 160 -10.90 3.12 -3.89
C LEU A 160 -10.60 1.69 -4.32
N GLU A 161 -11.40 0.71 -3.87
CA GLU A 161 -11.29 -0.67 -4.31
C GLU A 161 -11.57 -0.82 -5.81
N ALA A 162 -12.68 -0.25 -6.29
CA ALA A 162 -13.03 -0.28 -7.71
C ALA A 162 -11.95 0.38 -8.58
N CYS A 163 -11.41 1.51 -8.11
CA CYS A 163 -10.31 2.21 -8.77
C CYS A 163 -9.05 1.32 -8.86
N ALA A 164 -8.65 0.69 -7.77
CA ALA A 164 -7.47 -0.19 -7.73
C ALA A 164 -7.65 -1.42 -8.61
N SER A 165 -8.82 -2.07 -8.53
CA SER A 165 -9.16 -3.25 -9.34
C SER A 165 -9.18 -2.92 -10.83
N GLY A 166 -9.73 -1.76 -11.22
CA GLY A 166 -9.71 -1.25 -12.59
C GLY A 166 -8.29 -1.05 -13.16
N LEU A 167 -7.32 -0.78 -12.28
CA LEU A 167 -5.90 -0.67 -12.60
C LEU A 167 -5.13 -2.00 -12.45
N GLY A 168 -5.81 -3.11 -12.14
CA GLY A 168 -5.23 -4.44 -11.96
C GLY A 168 -4.42 -4.60 -10.68
N MET A 169 -4.63 -3.76 -9.67
CA MET A 169 -4.01 -3.88 -8.35
C MET A 169 -4.91 -4.68 -7.40
N ASN A 170 -4.29 -5.44 -6.50
CA ASN A 170 -4.99 -6.01 -5.37
C ASN A 170 -5.24 -4.96 -4.28
N VAL A 171 -6.17 -5.24 -3.39
CA VAL A 171 -6.49 -4.40 -2.23
C VAL A 171 -6.38 -5.24 -0.97
N LEU A 172 -5.58 -4.78 0.01
CA LEU A 172 -5.56 -5.31 1.36
C LEU A 172 -6.37 -4.38 2.26
N VAL A 173 -7.37 -4.92 2.95
CA VAL A 173 -8.20 -4.16 3.88
C VAL A 173 -7.78 -4.44 5.31
N GLU A 174 -7.42 -3.40 6.07
CA GLU A 174 -6.98 -3.50 7.45
C GLU A 174 -8.11 -3.13 8.40
N VAL A 175 -8.37 -4.01 9.39
CA VAL A 175 -9.40 -3.86 10.42
C VAL A 175 -8.79 -4.03 11.81
N HIS A 176 -9.41 -3.40 12.85
CA HIS A 176 -8.97 -3.45 14.24
C HIS A 176 -9.99 -4.13 15.16
N ASN A 177 -11.25 -4.23 14.76
CA ASN A 177 -12.34 -4.77 15.55
C ASN A 177 -13.43 -5.41 14.68
N ALA A 178 -14.44 -6.01 15.32
CA ALA A 178 -15.52 -6.72 14.65
C ALA A 178 -16.42 -5.79 13.81
N GLU A 179 -16.67 -4.57 14.27
CA GLU A 179 -17.51 -3.59 13.53
C GLU A 179 -16.82 -3.18 12.22
N GLU A 180 -15.50 -2.94 12.26
CA GLU A 180 -14.72 -2.67 11.06
C GLU A 180 -14.68 -3.88 10.13
N LEU A 181 -14.62 -5.10 10.65
CA LEU A 181 -14.67 -6.32 9.86
C LEU A 181 -16.00 -6.44 9.12
N GLU A 182 -17.12 -6.17 9.75
CA GLU A 182 -18.44 -6.20 9.08
C GLU A 182 -18.52 -5.22 7.91
N ARG A 183 -17.94 -4.04 8.06
CA ARG A 183 -17.82 -3.06 6.97
C ARG A 183 -16.89 -3.54 5.85
N ALA A 184 -15.73 -4.10 6.21
CA ALA A 184 -14.76 -4.63 5.25
C ALA A 184 -15.32 -5.78 4.40
N LEU A 185 -16.18 -6.62 4.98
CA LEU A 185 -16.84 -7.75 4.29
C LEU A 185 -17.84 -7.33 3.19
N GLN A 186 -18.14 -6.04 3.06
CA GLN A 186 -18.93 -5.52 1.94
C GLN A 186 -18.09 -5.29 0.68
N LEU A 187 -16.77 -5.33 0.78
CA LEU A 187 -15.85 -5.20 -0.34
C LEU A 187 -15.63 -6.54 -1.06
N GLU A 188 -15.17 -6.48 -2.30
CA GLU A 188 -14.96 -7.68 -3.14
C GLU A 188 -13.61 -8.36 -2.87
N THR A 189 -12.65 -7.66 -2.27
CA THR A 189 -11.31 -8.19 -2.02
C THR A 189 -11.32 -9.39 -1.06
N ALA A 190 -10.52 -10.39 -1.36
CA ALA A 190 -10.31 -11.54 -0.50
C ALA A 190 -9.20 -11.33 0.57
N LEU A 191 -8.51 -10.17 0.57
CA LEU A 191 -7.39 -9.90 1.45
C LEU A 191 -7.83 -9.02 2.62
N LEU A 192 -8.00 -9.63 3.78
CA LEU A 192 -8.28 -8.96 5.05
C LEU A 192 -7.09 -9.09 5.99
N GLY A 193 -6.69 -7.98 6.60
CA GLY A 193 -5.63 -7.90 7.59
C GLY A 193 -6.17 -7.46 8.94
N ILE A 194 -5.83 -8.18 10.00
CA ILE A 194 -6.18 -7.80 11.37
C ILE A 194 -4.97 -7.09 11.99
N ASN A 195 -5.15 -5.85 12.41
CA ASN A 195 -4.12 -5.09 13.12
C ASN A 195 -4.41 -5.12 14.62
N ASN A 196 -3.48 -5.71 15.38
CA ASN A 196 -3.58 -5.84 16.85
C ASN A 196 -3.08 -4.62 17.62
N ARG A 197 -2.80 -3.50 16.92
CA ARG A 197 -2.37 -2.25 17.56
C ARG A 197 -3.41 -1.17 17.32
N ASP A 198 -3.85 -0.54 18.39
CA ASP A 198 -4.54 0.75 18.33
C ASP A 198 -3.51 1.84 17.97
N LEU A 199 -3.82 2.66 16.99
CA LEU A 199 -3.03 3.82 16.55
C LEU A 199 -3.44 5.07 17.34
#